data_a85bf8c6e17cad0abe75fb61f740c5c4
#
_entry.id   a85bf8c6e17cad0abe75fb61f740c5c4
#
_cell.length_a   1.000
_cell.length_b   1.000
_cell.length_c   1.000
_cell.angle_alpha   90.00
_cell.angle_beta   90.00
_cell.angle_gamma   90.00
#
_symmetry.space_group_name_H-M   'P 1'
#
loop_
_entity.id
_entity.type
_entity.pdbx_description
1 polymer ?
#
loop_
_entity_poly.entity_id
_entity_poly.type
_entity_poly.pdbx_seq_one_letter_code
_entity_poly.pdbx_strand_id
1 'polypeptide(L)'
;MAMMLGKPGADGLDEAVAALREWQDDRAPVQLHPGDLGWYRRFGAAATAAAVRTWSRDGRTLAVGLLDGPGLLRLAIAPDARRDAELARRLAEDVTGPEHGVLSAGKARVDAPADALLHDLLAEAGWDTDEPWTPLRRDLAQPVEDPGVRIEVAGPRQATVRAAVQRAAFDGSTFTEGNWHAMAAGAPYADARCLIAYGDGGDAVAGVTVWSAGPGRPGLLEPMGVHREHRGRGYGKAVTVAAAAALRQLGSSSAMVCTPSSNTGAVATYASAGFRRLPEIRDRYRDEKRG
;
A
#
# COMPACT_ATOMS: atom_id res chain seq x y z
N MET A 1 7.25 30.68 -4.01
CA MET A 1 5.86 30.77 -3.45
C MET A 1 5.73 29.78 -2.29
N ALA A 2 4.78 29.98 -1.38
CA ALA A 2 4.65 29.18 -0.16
C ALA A 2 4.21 27.73 -0.44
N MET A 3 4.71 26.80 0.38
CA MET A 3 4.24 25.41 0.40
C MET A 3 2.81 25.34 0.91
N MET A 4 1.93 24.64 0.19
CA MET A 4 0.51 24.51 0.51
C MET A 4 0.18 23.09 0.91
N LEU A 5 -0.45 22.92 2.08
CA LEU A 5 -1.11 21.67 2.48
C LEU A 5 -2.54 21.68 1.93
N GLY A 6 -2.88 20.67 1.13
CA GLY A 6 -4.20 20.48 0.52
C GLY A 6 -4.95 19.27 1.08
N LYS A 7 -6.28 19.35 1.05
CA LYS A 7 -7.19 18.22 1.29
C LYS A 7 -8.05 18.09 0.03
N PRO A 8 -7.72 17.16 -0.88
CA PRO A 8 -8.47 17.03 -2.13
C PRO A 8 -9.93 16.63 -1.84
N GLY A 9 -10.86 17.14 -2.65
CA GLY A 9 -12.22 16.58 -2.73
C GLY A 9 -12.20 15.20 -3.43
N ALA A 10 -13.37 14.57 -3.51
CA ALA A 10 -13.49 13.28 -4.19
C ALA A 10 -13.04 13.36 -5.66
N ASP A 11 -13.29 14.47 -6.32
CA ASP A 11 -12.91 14.73 -7.72
C ASP A 11 -11.42 15.06 -7.88
N GLY A 12 -10.74 15.49 -6.81
CA GLY A 12 -9.30 15.78 -6.80
C GLY A 12 -8.41 14.55 -6.50
N LEU A 13 -9.01 13.40 -6.21
CA LEU A 13 -8.24 12.17 -5.95
C LEU A 13 -7.48 11.67 -7.18
N ASP A 14 -7.98 11.93 -8.38
CA ASP A 14 -7.34 11.48 -9.62
C ASP A 14 -5.97 12.13 -9.83
N GLU A 15 -5.80 13.39 -9.43
CA GLU A 15 -4.50 14.08 -9.49
C GLU A 15 -3.49 13.44 -8.51
N ALA A 16 -3.94 13.12 -7.29
CA ALA A 16 -3.09 12.42 -6.32
C ALA A 16 -2.69 11.02 -6.82
N VAL A 17 -3.64 10.27 -7.40
CA VAL A 17 -3.36 8.97 -8.01
C VAL A 17 -2.39 9.08 -9.18
N ALA A 18 -2.54 10.10 -10.04
CA ALA A 18 -1.65 10.34 -11.17
C ALA A 18 -0.21 10.64 -10.70
N ALA A 19 -0.05 11.50 -9.68
CA ALA A 19 1.24 11.80 -9.08
C ALA A 19 1.88 10.54 -8.47
N LEU A 20 1.11 9.75 -7.70
CA LEU A 20 1.59 8.49 -7.14
C LEU A 20 2.04 7.50 -8.21
N ARG A 21 1.31 7.40 -9.33
CA ARG A 21 1.70 6.56 -10.48
C ARG A 21 3.02 7.00 -11.07
N GLU A 22 3.17 8.30 -11.31
CA GLU A 22 4.38 8.88 -11.91
C GLU A 22 5.64 8.58 -11.07
N TRP A 23 5.51 8.60 -9.74
CA TRP A 23 6.63 8.45 -8.82
C TRP A 23 7.02 7.00 -8.51
N GLN A 24 6.26 6.01 -9.01
CA GLN A 24 6.64 4.60 -8.86
C GLN A 24 7.75 4.23 -9.84
N ASP A 25 8.86 3.73 -9.30
CA ASP A 25 10.03 3.27 -10.05
C ASP A 25 10.73 2.14 -9.29
N ASP A 26 11.25 1.14 -10.00
CA ASP A 26 11.95 0.00 -9.40
C ASP A 26 13.24 0.36 -8.66
N ARG A 27 13.82 1.52 -8.94
CA ARG A 27 15.03 2.03 -8.29
C ARG A 27 14.72 2.95 -7.13
N ALA A 28 13.47 3.41 -7.02
CA ALA A 28 13.04 4.27 -5.94
C ALA A 28 12.88 3.48 -4.63
N PRO A 29 13.01 4.13 -3.46
CA PRO A 29 12.54 3.58 -2.20
C PRO A 29 11.07 3.21 -2.26
N VAL A 30 10.68 2.22 -1.45
CA VAL A 30 9.26 1.91 -1.23
C VAL A 30 8.57 3.12 -0.64
N GLN A 31 7.40 3.44 -1.14
CA GLN A 31 6.59 4.58 -0.74
C GLN A 31 5.11 4.29 -1.02
N LEU A 32 4.22 5.15 -0.55
CA LEU A 32 2.78 5.07 -0.82
C LEU A 32 2.53 4.82 -2.31
N HIS A 33 1.78 3.76 -2.60
CA HIS A 33 1.45 3.33 -3.95
C HIS A 33 0.02 3.76 -4.34
N PRO A 34 -0.31 4.00 -5.61
CA PRO A 34 -1.70 4.28 -6.00
C PRO A 34 -2.68 3.17 -5.59
N GLY A 35 -2.20 1.93 -5.46
CA GLY A 35 -2.96 0.79 -4.95
C GLY A 35 -3.37 0.91 -3.48
N ASP A 36 -2.60 1.61 -2.65
CA ASP A 36 -2.98 1.87 -1.26
C ASP A 36 -4.24 2.74 -1.20
N LEU A 37 -4.30 3.79 -2.04
CA LEU A 37 -5.52 4.60 -2.21
C LEU A 37 -6.66 3.75 -2.78
N GLY A 38 -6.35 2.87 -3.73
CA GLY A 38 -7.30 1.91 -4.30
C GLY A 38 -7.88 0.99 -3.24
N TRP A 39 -7.05 0.42 -2.36
CA TRP A 39 -7.49 -0.39 -1.24
C TRP A 39 -8.27 0.43 -0.20
N TYR A 40 -7.82 1.65 0.11
CA TYR A 40 -8.52 2.53 1.04
C TYR A 40 -9.92 2.91 0.53
N ARG A 41 -10.13 2.92 -0.77
CA ARG A 41 -11.41 3.19 -1.42
C ARG A 41 -12.55 2.25 -0.98
N ARG A 42 -12.24 1.11 -0.35
CA ARG A 42 -13.24 0.23 0.28
C ARG A 42 -14.13 0.94 1.32
N PHE A 43 -13.69 2.09 1.83
CA PHE A 43 -14.45 2.95 2.73
C PHE A 43 -15.30 4.01 2.01
N GLY A 44 -15.26 4.04 0.66
CA GLY A 44 -15.97 5.00 -0.18
C GLY A 44 -15.14 6.22 -0.57
N ALA A 45 -15.62 6.96 -1.57
CA ALA A 45 -14.92 8.12 -2.15
C ALA A 45 -14.68 9.24 -1.14
N ALA A 46 -15.71 9.61 -0.41
CA ALA A 46 -15.65 10.71 0.55
C ALA A 46 -14.68 10.42 1.70
N ALA A 47 -14.68 9.16 2.22
CA ALA A 47 -13.74 8.75 3.26
C ALA A 47 -12.30 8.76 2.74
N THR A 48 -12.07 8.31 1.50
CA THR A 48 -10.74 8.34 0.88
C THR A 48 -10.25 9.78 0.70
N ALA A 49 -11.07 10.67 0.19
CA ALA A 49 -10.73 12.10 0.05
C ALA A 49 -10.41 12.74 1.40
N ALA A 50 -11.20 12.44 2.43
CA ALA A 50 -10.96 12.94 3.79
C ALA A 50 -9.62 12.44 4.39
N ALA A 51 -9.13 11.28 3.97
CA ALA A 51 -7.87 10.69 4.42
C ALA A 51 -6.64 11.16 3.62
N VAL A 52 -6.81 11.65 2.40
CA VAL A 52 -5.68 12.09 1.57
C VAL A 52 -5.23 13.51 1.95
N ARG A 53 -3.93 13.73 1.91
CA ARG A 53 -3.26 15.02 2.04
C ARG A 53 -2.32 15.22 0.86
N THR A 54 -2.19 16.46 0.40
CA THR A 54 -1.23 16.82 -0.66
C THR A 54 -0.41 18.03 -0.22
N TRP A 55 0.87 18.03 -0.57
CA TRP A 55 1.73 19.19 -0.41
C TRP A 55 2.17 19.64 -1.79
N SER A 56 1.93 20.91 -2.08
CA SER A 56 2.21 21.48 -3.40
C SER A 56 2.93 22.81 -3.29
N ARG A 57 3.71 23.13 -4.32
CA ARG A 57 4.38 24.42 -4.52
C ARG A 57 4.24 24.80 -5.99
N ASP A 58 3.78 26.02 -6.25
CA ASP A 58 3.60 26.57 -7.61
C ASP A 58 2.67 25.69 -8.50
N GLY A 59 1.61 25.14 -7.90
CA GLY A 59 0.66 24.28 -8.59
C GLY A 59 1.14 22.83 -8.83
N ARG A 60 2.39 22.49 -8.46
CA ARG A 60 2.94 21.15 -8.57
C ARG A 60 2.80 20.40 -7.24
N THR A 61 2.23 19.22 -7.27
CA THR A 61 2.22 18.30 -6.13
C THR A 61 3.62 17.73 -5.91
N LEU A 62 4.11 17.84 -4.68
CA LEU A 62 5.45 17.38 -4.26
C LEU A 62 5.39 16.20 -3.30
N ALA A 63 4.30 16.06 -2.54
CA ALA A 63 4.05 14.91 -1.69
C ALA A 63 2.56 14.59 -1.64
N VAL A 64 2.26 13.30 -1.51
CA VAL A 64 0.91 12.76 -1.28
C VAL A 64 0.96 11.90 -0.02
N GLY A 65 0.03 12.12 0.88
CA GLY A 65 -0.12 11.35 2.11
C GLY A 65 -1.49 10.70 2.21
N LEU A 66 -1.53 9.52 2.81
CA LEU A 66 -2.73 8.80 3.20
C LEU A 66 -2.73 8.61 4.71
N LEU A 67 -3.76 9.11 5.38
CA LEU A 67 -4.05 8.80 6.77
C LEU A 67 -4.69 7.41 6.84
N ASP A 68 -3.87 6.39 7.05
CA ASP A 68 -4.30 4.99 7.11
C ASP A 68 -4.59 4.57 8.54
N GLY A 69 -5.62 5.19 9.12
CA GLY A 69 -6.01 5.06 10.50
C GLY A 69 -5.67 6.29 11.36
N PRO A 70 -6.02 6.28 12.65
CA PRO A 70 -5.99 7.48 13.49
C PRO A 70 -4.58 8.02 13.82
N GLY A 71 -3.55 7.24 13.61
CA GLY A 71 -2.17 7.60 13.96
C GLY A 71 -1.13 7.22 12.92
N LEU A 72 -1.52 6.84 11.70
CA LEU A 72 -0.57 6.47 10.65
C LEU A 72 -0.72 7.40 9.45
N LEU A 73 0.36 8.08 9.08
CA LEU A 73 0.50 8.79 7.81
C LEU A 73 1.47 8.01 6.92
N ARG A 74 1.00 7.57 5.77
CA ARG A 74 1.84 6.97 4.72
C ARG A 74 2.08 8.00 3.64
N LEU A 75 3.33 8.17 3.22
CA LEU A 75 3.76 9.23 2.30
C LEU A 75 4.39 8.67 1.02
N ALA A 76 4.14 9.36 -0.07
CA ALA A 76 5.02 9.38 -1.23
C ALA A 76 5.50 10.82 -1.45
N ILE A 77 6.76 10.95 -1.89
CA ILE A 77 7.41 12.23 -2.18
C ILE A 77 7.97 12.16 -3.60
N ALA A 78 7.74 13.22 -4.38
CA ALA A 78 8.30 13.34 -5.72
C ALA A 78 9.80 13.06 -5.71
N PRO A 79 10.34 12.30 -6.68
CA PRO A 79 11.74 11.84 -6.65
C PRO A 79 12.77 12.96 -6.48
N ASP A 80 12.54 14.10 -7.10
CA ASP A 80 13.41 15.29 -7.05
C ASP A 80 13.18 16.16 -5.80
N ALA A 81 12.15 15.88 -5.00
CA ALA A 81 11.79 16.64 -3.80
C ALA A 81 12.12 15.93 -2.47
N ARG A 82 12.60 14.68 -2.49
CA ARG A 82 12.86 13.91 -1.26
C ARG A 82 13.88 14.56 -0.34
N ARG A 83 14.80 15.34 -0.88
CA ARG A 83 15.82 16.09 -0.14
C ARG A 83 15.56 17.60 -0.13
N ASP A 84 14.39 18.08 -0.60
CA ASP A 84 14.00 19.50 -0.55
C ASP A 84 13.77 19.91 0.90
N ALA A 85 14.59 20.86 1.38
CA ALA A 85 14.60 21.29 2.78
C ALA A 85 13.33 22.08 3.18
N GLU A 86 12.69 22.79 2.24
CA GLU A 86 11.46 23.53 2.50
C GLU A 86 10.29 22.56 2.66
N LEU A 87 10.17 21.57 1.74
CA LEU A 87 9.16 20.53 1.83
C LEU A 87 9.33 19.71 3.11
N ALA A 88 10.55 19.27 3.42
CA ALA A 88 10.82 18.44 4.58
C ALA A 88 10.47 19.16 5.90
N ARG A 89 10.83 20.44 6.03
CA ARG A 89 10.44 21.26 7.20
C ARG A 89 8.91 21.41 7.29
N ARG A 90 8.25 21.70 6.18
CA ARG A 90 6.79 21.83 6.15
C ARG A 90 6.11 20.51 6.52
N LEU A 91 6.56 19.38 5.98
CA LEU A 91 6.05 18.06 6.37
C LEU A 91 6.25 17.79 7.86
N ALA A 92 7.45 18.07 8.39
CA ALA A 92 7.74 17.90 9.82
C ALA A 92 6.83 18.76 10.70
N GLU A 93 6.64 20.04 10.36
CA GLU A 93 5.73 20.95 11.06
C GLU A 93 4.29 20.42 11.05
N ASP A 94 3.79 20.01 9.87
CA ASP A 94 2.41 19.54 9.70
C ASP A 94 2.13 18.23 10.43
N VAL A 95 3.11 17.32 10.58
CA VAL A 95 2.91 16.04 11.29
C VAL A 95 3.21 16.13 12.78
N THR A 96 4.00 17.10 13.22
CA THR A 96 4.30 17.30 14.64
C THR A 96 3.29 18.20 15.35
N GLY A 97 2.69 19.14 14.62
CA GLY A 97 1.68 20.09 15.10
C GLY A 97 0.25 19.55 14.89
N PRO A 98 -0.43 19.08 15.94
CA PRO A 98 -1.81 18.55 15.81
C PRO A 98 -2.81 19.62 15.33
N GLU A 99 -2.52 20.89 15.53
CA GLU A 99 -3.32 22.03 15.03
C GLU A 99 -3.37 22.11 13.49
N HIS A 100 -2.40 21.53 12.79
CA HIS A 100 -2.37 21.46 11.32
C HIS A 100 -3.32 20.39 10.75
N GLY A 101 -3.87 19.52 11.61
CA GLY A 101 -4.91 18.54 11.25
C GLY A 101 -4.42 17.43 10.30
N VAL A 102 -3.13 17.08 10.37
CA VAL A 102 -2.56 15.91 9.70
C VAL A 102 -2.58 14.72 10.66
N LEU A 103 -1.85 14.78 11.76
CA LEU A 103 -1.86 13.76 12.79
C LEU A 103 -2.37 14.35 14.12
N SER A 104 -3.10 13.56 14.88
CA SER A 104 -3.54 13.94 16.22
C SER A 104 -2.37 13.92 17.21
N ALA A 105 -2.56 14.56 18.37
CA ALA A 105 -1.67 14.37 19.51
C ALA A 105 -1.64 12.90 19.95
N GLY A 106 -0.57 12.48 20.62
CA GLY A 106 -0.38 11.10 21.12
C GLY A 106 0.39 10.22 20.16
N LYS A 107 0.06 8.92 20.13
CA LYS A 107 0.76 7.93 19.31
C LYS A 107 0.60 8.23 17.82
N ALA A 108 1.72 8.24 17.10
CA ALA A 108 1.71 8.47 15.67
C ALA A 108 2.87 7.75 14.98
N ARG A 109 2.67 7.42 13.70
CA ARG A 109 3.67 6.84 12.79
C ARG A 109 3.69 7.58 11.48
N VAL A 110 4.86 7.68 10.90
CA VAL A 110 5.08 8.24 9.56
C VAL A 110 5.90 7.26 8.75
N ASP A 111 5.23 6.63 7.77
CA ASP A 111 5.83 5.82 6.72
C ASP A 111 6.19 6.76 5.56
N ALA A 112 7.48 6.94 5.29
CA ALA A 112 8.00 7.83 4.26
C ALA A 112 9.15 7.14 3.49
N PRO A 113 9.44 7.58 2.23
CA PRO A 113 10.58 7.06 1.50
C PRO A 113 11.87 7.12 2.33
N ALA A 114 12.62 6.02 2.39
CA ALA A 114 13.77 5.87 3.29
C ALA A 114 14.90 6.92 3.07
N ASP A 115 14.96 7.51 1.88
CA ASP A 115 15.92 8.57 1.51
C ASP A 115 15.38 10.00 1.76
N ALA A 116 14.17 10.14 2.30
CA ALA A 116 13.57 11.46 2.54
C ALA A 116 14.24 12.19 3.70
N LEU A 117 14.52 13.49 3.51
CA LEU A 117 15.06 14.37 4.55
C LEU A 117 14.13 14.48 5.78
N LEU A 118 12.86 14.18 5.60
CA LEU A 118 11.87 14.17 6.68
C LEU A 118 12.28 13.26 7.84
N HIS A 119 12.93 12.11 7.58
CA HIS A 119 13.38 11.21 8.64
C HIS A 119 14.37 11.87 9.59
N ASP A 120 15.27 12.70 9.06
CA ASP A 120 16.26 13.41 9.87
C ASP A 120 15.57 14.44 10.78
N LEU A 121 14.63 15.22 10.22
CA LEU A 121 13.90 16.25 10.96
C LEU A 121 12.97 15.66 12.03
N LEU A 122 12.33 14.53 11.75
CA LEU A 122 11.50 13.84 12.74
C LEU A 122 12.36 13.28 13.89
N ALA A 123 13.57 12.76 13.58
CA ALA A 123 14.50 12.33 14.63
C ALA A 123 14.94 13.51 15.52
N GLU A 124 15.27 14.66 14.92
CA GLU A 124 15.58 15.89 15.66
C GLU A 124 14.41 16.37 16.51
N ALA A 125 13.18 16.15 16.05
CA ALA A 125 11.94 16.43 16.80
C ALA A 125 11.60 15.37 17.88
N GLY A 126 12.49 14.39 18.12
CA GLY A 126 12.33 13.37 19.16
C GLY A 126 11.44 12.19 18.79
N TRP A 127 11.23 11.94 17.47
CA TRP A 127 10.56 10.73 17.02
C TRP A 127 11.53 9.56 17.00
N ASP A 128 11.12 8.46 17.56
CA ASP A 128 11.85 7.21 17.57
C ASP A 128 11.74 6.46 16.21
N THR A 129 12.47 5.36 16.11
CA THR A 129 12.42 4.45 14.96
C THR A 129 11.54 3.25 15.31
N ASP A 130 10.56 2.94 14.50
CA ASP A 130 9.62 1.83 14.71
C ASP A 130 10.22 0.47 14.30
N GLU A 131 9.46 -0.61 14.54
CA GLU A 131 9.80 -1.97 14.16
C GLU A 131 10.10 -2.08 12.65
N PRO A 132 11.00 -3.01 12.26
CA PRO A 132 11.38 -3.15 10.86
C PRO A 132 10.29 -3.79 10.01
N TRP A 133 10.20 -3.33 8.77
CA TRP A 133 9.41 -3.92 7.72
C TRP A 133 10.32 -4.46 6.62
N THR A 134 9.99 -5.62 6.08
CA THR A 134 10.71 -6.24 4.96
C THR A 134 9.94 -6.00 3.66
N PRO A 135 10.41 -5.12 2.78
CA PRO A 135 9.94 -5.07 1.41
C PRO A 135 10.47 -6.27 0.64
N LEU A 136 9.64 -6.84 -0.24
CA LEU A 136 10.05 -7.90 -1.15
C LEU A 136 9.61 -7.54 -2.57
N ARG A 137 10.41 -7.91 -3.56
CA ARG A 137 10.16 -7.62 -4.97
C ARG A 137 10.49 -8.80 -5.85
N ARG A 138 9.64 -9.04 -6.86
CA ARG A 138 9.87 -9.98 -7.94
C ARG A 138 9.88 -9.21 -9.27
N ASP A 139 10.95 -9.38 -10.05
CA ASP A 139 11.05 -8.89 -11.42
C ASP A 139 10.06 -9.65 -12.32
N LEU A 140 9.40 -8.96 -13.22
CA LEU A 140 8.38 -9.51 -14.12
C LEU A 140 8.80 -9.51 -15.60
N ALA A 141 10.07 -9.25 -15.91
CA ALA A 141 10.60 -9.32 -17.28
C ALA A 141 10.45 -10.72 -17.88
N GLN A 142 10.61 -11.76 -17.07
CA GLN A 142 10.45 -13.15 -17.48
C GLN A 142 9.01 -13.67 -17.21
N PRO A 143 8.54 -14.67 -17.96
CA PRO A 143 7.29 -15.34 -17.68
C PRO A 143 7.23 -15.87 -16.23
N VAL A 144 6.04 -15.78 -15.65
CA VAL A 144 5.76 -16.31 -14.32
C VAL A 144 5.25 -17.75 -14.47
N GLU A 145 5.68 -18.62 -13.60
CA GLU A 145 5.28 -20.04 -13.55
C GLU A 145 3.78 -20.21 -13.28
N ASP A 146 3.25 -21.40 -13.54
CA ASP A 146 1.87 -21.75 -13.19
C ASP A 146 1.72 -21.80 -11.66
N PRO A 147 0.67 -21.19 -11.07
CA PRO A 147 0.41 -21.24 -9.64
C PRO A 147 0.05 -22.64 -9.11
N GLY A 148 -0.30 -23.58 -9.99
CA GLY A 148 -0.66 -24.96 -9.64
C GLY A 148 -2.02 -25.12 -8.96
N VAL A 149 -2.86 -24.09 -8.96
CA VAL A 149 -4.21 -24.10 -8.40
C VAL A 149 -5.15 -23.28 -9.28
N ARG A 150 -6.45 -23.55 -9.20
CA ARG A 150 -7.46 -22.76 -9.91
C ARG A 150 -7.49 -21.33 -9.36
N ILE A 151 -7.31 -20.35 -10.24
CA ILE A 151 -7.38 -18.92 -9.93
C ILE A 151 -8.55 -18.30 -10.71
N GLU A 152 -9.36 -17.51 -10.03
CA GLU A 152 -10.39 -16.69 -10.68
C GLU A 152 -10.17 -15.20 -10.39
N VAL A 153 -10.45 -14.36 -11.39
CA VAL A 153 -10.55 -12.92 -11.19
C VAL A 153 -11.93 -12.62 -10.61
N ALA A 154 -11.94 -12.07 -9.40
CA ALA A 154 -13.20 -11.73 -8.73
C ALA A 154 -13.87 -10.52 -9.41
N GLY A 155 -15.04 -10.78 -9.96
CA GLY A 155 -15.99 -9.76 -10.40
C GLY A 155 -17.13 -9.57 -9.39
N PRO A 156 -18.17 -8.80 -9.77
CA PRO A 156 -19.32 -8.56 -8.90
C PRO A 156 -19.98 -9.84 -8.35
N ARG A 157 -20.02 -10.92 -9.15
CA ARG A 157 -20.62 -12.20 -8.73
C ARG A 157 -19.79 -12.94 -7.68
N GLN A 158 -18.50 -12.69 -7.58
CA GLN A 158 -17.60 -13.31 -6.60
C GLN A 158 -17.31 -12.40 -5.39
N ALA A 159 -17.90 -11.20 -5.32
CA ALA A 159 -17.62 -10.23 -4.25
C ALA A 159 -17.89 -10.80 -2.85
N THR A 160 -18.99 -11.55 -2.69
CA THR A 160 -19.34 -12.24 -1.42
C THR A 160 -18.29 -13.27 -1.03
N VAL A 161 -17.85 -14.11 -1.98
CA VAL A 161 -16.81 -15.13 -1.76
C VAL A 161 -15.48 -14.46 -1.41
N ARG A 162 -15.09 -13.43 -2.16
CA ARG A 162 -13.85 -12.68 -1.88
C ARG A 162 -13.88 -12.05 -0.49
N ALA A 163 -15.01 -11.49 -0.08
CA ALA A 163 -15.17 -10.91 1.25
C ALA A 163 -15.09 -11.98 2.36
N ALA A 164 -15.64 -13.16 2.14
CA ALA A 164 -15.56 -14.28 3.09
C ALA A 164 -14.10 -14.73 3.28
N VAL A 165 -13.34 -14.89 2.19
CA VAL A 165 -11.91 -15.23 2.25
C VAL A 165 -11.12 -14.16 3.01
N GLN A 166 -11.40 -12.88 2.77
CA GLN A 166 -10.73 -11.77 3.47
C GLN A 166 -10.94 -11.85 4.98
N ARG A 167 -12.17 -12.04 5.44
CA ARG A 167 -12.48 -12.19 6.87
C ARG A 167 -11.88 -13.44 7.49
N ALA A 168 -11.80 -14.54 6.73
CA ALA A 168 -11.19 -15.77 7.20
C ALA A 168 -9.65 -15.69 7.27
N ALA A 169 -9.04 -14.84 6.45
CA ALA A 169 -7.59 -14.67 6.39
C ALA A 169 -7.05 -13.69 7.43
N PHE A 170 -7.83 -12.67 7.81
CA PHE A 170 -7.39 -11.59 8.71
C PHE A 170 -8.31 -11.51 9.92
N ASP A 171 -7.75 -11.71 11.09
CA ASP A 171 -8.50 -11.61 12.34
C ASP A 171 -9.00 -10.16 12.56
N GLY A 172 -10.27 -10.05 12.97
CA GLY A 172 -10.93 -8.75 13.14
C GLY A 172 -11.34 -8.05 11.83
N SER A 173 -11.13 -8.66 10.65
CA SER A 173 -11.55 -8.07 9.38
C SER A 173 -13.07 -7.97 9.29
N THR A 174 -13.54 -6.76 9.00
CA THR A 174 -14.97 -6.43 8.76
C THR A 174 -15.28 -6.25 7.27
N PHE A 175 -14.38 -6.70 6.37
CA PHE A 175 -14.54 -6.53 4.94
C PHE A 175 -15.80 -7.21 4.41
N THR A 176 -16.63 -6.46 3.70
CA THR A 176 -17.94 -6.91 3.17
C THR A 176 -17.96 -6.87 1.64
N GLU A 177 -18.99 -7.43 1.04
CA GLU A 177 -19.30 -7.25 -0.37
C GLU A 177 -19.44 -5.77 -0.74
N GLY A 178 -20.12 -4.97 0.11
CA GLY A 178 -20.24 -3.52 -0.09
C GLY A 178 -18.89 -2.81 -0.12
N ASN A 179 -17.94 -3.21 0.72
CA ASN A 179 -16.56 -2.68 0.67
C ASN A 179 -15.85 -3.06 -0.65
N TRP A 180 -16.09 -4.28 -1.15
CA TRP A 180 -15.55 -4.69 -2.45
C TRP A 180 -16.10 -3.82 -3.59
N HIS A 181 -17.41 -3.58 -3.63
CA HIS A 181 -18.04 -2.72 -4.64
C HIS A 181 -17.55 -1.27 -4.55
N ALA A 182 -17.42 -0.71 -3.34
CA ALA A 182 -16.88 0.63 -3.14
C ALA A 182 -15.43 0.76 -3.64
N MET A 183 -14.59 -0.26 -3.38
CA MET A 183 -13.23 -0.36 -3.87
C MET A 183 -13.21 -0.46 -5.40
N ALA A 184 -14.02 -1.35 -5.97
CA ALA A 184 -14.06 -1.62 -7.40
C ALA A 184 -14.60 -0.44 -8.23
N ALA A 185 -15.35 0.48 -7.63
CA ALA A 185 -15.83 1.70 -8.26
C ALA A 185 -14.77 2.82 -8.33
N GLY A 186 -13.60 2.65 -7.71
CA GLY A 186 -12.54 3.66 -7.71
C GLY A 186 -11.67 3.61 -8.96
N ALA A 187 -11.16 4.77 -9.42
CA ALA A 187 -10.29 4.86 -10.60
C ALA A 187 -9.06 3.93 -10.53
N PRO A 188 -8.37 3.74 -9.37
CA PRO A 188 -7.24 2.82 -9.30
C PRO A 188 -7.60 1.36 -9.62
N TYR A 189 -8.87 0.96 -9.47
CA TYR A 189 -9.30 -0.42 -9.72
C TYR A 189 -9.31 -0.82 -11.19
N ALA A 190 -9.34 0.13 -12.12
CA ALA A 190 -9.20 -0.13 -13.55
C ALA A 190 -7.90 -0.89 -13.87
N ASP A 191 -6.82 -0.58 -13.14
CA ASP A 191 -5.50 -1.20 -13.25
C ASP A 191 -5.23 -2.21 -12.12
N ALA A 192 -6.27 -2.79 -11.56
CA ALA A 192 -6.20 -3.80 -10.51
C ALA A 192 -6.78 -5.14 -10.96
N ARG A 193 -6.40 -6.21 -10.24
CA ARG A 193 -7.07 -7.51 -10.32
C ARG A 193 -7.23 -8.07 -8.92
N CYS A 194 -8.44 -8.43 -8.58
CA CYS A 194 -8.76 -9.13 -7.35
C CYS A 194 -8.84 -10.62 -7.66
N LEU A 195 -7.96 -11.43 -7.08
CA LEU A 195 -7.84 -12.85 -7.37
C LEU A 195 -8.33 -13.69 -6.21
N ILE A 196 -8.96 -14.82 -6.53
CA ILE A 196 -9.35 -15.87 -5.58
C ILE A 196 -8.70 -17.18 -6.03
N ALA A 197 -7.99 -17.82 -5.12
CA ALA A 197 -7.49 -19.18 -5.31
C ALA A 197 -8.46 -20.19 -4.71
N TYR A 198 -8.65 -21.31 -5.41
CA TYR A 198 -9.52 -22.39 -5.00
C TYR A 198 -8.70 -23.67 -4.76
N GLY A 199 -9.00 -24.38 -3.69
CA GLY A 199 -8.45 -25.70 -3.40
C GLY A 199 -9.11 -26.80 -4.23
N ASP A 200 -8.57 -28.02 -4.12
CA ASP A 200 -9.04 -29.19 -4.86
C ASP A 200 -10.52 -29.53 -4.61
N GLY A 201 -11.01 -29.23 -3.41
CA GLY A 201 -12.43 -29.38 -3.05
C GLY A 201 -13.37 -28.30 -3.61
N GLY A 202 -12.84 -27.31 -4.33
CA GLY A 202 -13.61 -26.19 -4.87
C GLY A 202 -13.83 -25.03 -3.88
N ASP A 203 -13.30 -25.12 -2.67
CA ASP A 203 -13.39 -24.06 -1.67
C ASP A 203 -12.46 -22.89 -2.00
N ALA A 204 -12.92 -21.67 -1.76
CA ALA A 204 -12.09 -20.48 -1.88
C ALA A 204 -11.11 -20.39 -0.68
N VAL A 205 -9.82 -20.58 -0.93
CA VAL A 205 -8.79 -20.80 0.11
C VAL A 205 -7.83 -19.64 0.32
N ALA A 206 -7.68 -18.75 -0.66
CA ALA A 206 -6.83 -17.58 -0.56
C ALA A 206 -7.32 -16.45 -1.48
N GLY A 207 -6.90 -15.23 -1.20
CA GLY A 207 -7.20 -14.10 -2.05
C GLY A 207 -6.12 -13.03 -1.99
N VAL A 208 -5.99 -12.30 -3.08
CA VAL A 208 -5.08 -11.14 -3.21
C VAL A 208 -5.72 -10.10 -4.10
N THR A 209 -5.47 -8.83 -3.82
CA THR A 209 -5.70 -7.77 -4.79
C THR A 209 -4.35 -7.25 -5.24
N VAL A 210 -4.16 -7.14 -6.55
CA VAL A 210 -2.96 -6.55 -7.15
C VAL A 210 -3.32 -5.23 -7.82
N TRP A 211 -2.40 -4.29 -7.76
CA TRP A 211 -2.56 -2.92 -8.22
C TRP A 211 -1.38 -2.55 -9.11
N SER A 212 -1.62 -2.23 -10.36
CA SER A 212 -0.59 -1.70 -11.25
C SER A 212 -0.50 -0.18 -11.13
N ALA A 213 0.70 0.36 -11.12
CA ALA A 213 0.94 1.80 -11.28
C ALA A 213 1.00 2.24 -12.75
N GLY A 214 0.81 1.30 -13.66
CA GLY A 214 0.90 1.49 -15.11
C GLY A 214 2.03 0.67 -15.75
N PRO A 215 2.06 0.57 -17.09
CA PRO A 215 3.09 -0.17 -17.81
C PRO A 215 4.51 0.31 -17.45
N GLY A 216 5.43 -0.65 -17.25
CA GLY A 216 6.83 -0.39 -16.94
C GLY A 216 7.08 0.13 -15.51
N ARG A 217 6.08 0.10 -14.64
CA ARG A 217 6.15 0.53 -13.23
C ARG A 217 5.89 -0.62 -12.29
N PRO A 218 6.45 -0.60 -11.05
CA PRO A 218 6.15 -1.62 -10.06
C PRO A 218 4.66 -1.68 -9.71
N GLY A 219 4.15 -2.89 -9.50
CA GLY A 219 2.81 -3.14 -8.99
C GLY A 219 2.83 -3.66 -7.57
N LEU A 220 1.75 -3.43 -6.83
CA LEU A 220 1.60 -3.74 -5.41
C LEU A 220 0.67 -4.95 -5.21
N LEU A 221 1.00 -5.82 -4.25
CA LEU A 221 0.11 -6.83 -3.67
C LEU A 221 -0.46 -6.28 -2.35
N GLU A 222 -1.76 -5.91 -2.35
CA GLU A 222 -2.41 -5.37 -1.14
C GLU A 222 -3.94 -5.53 -1.21
N PRO A 223 -4.58 -6.26 -0.30
CA PRO A 223 -4.01 -7.21 0.65
C PRO A 223 -3.82 -8.61 0.05
N MET A 224 -3.03 -9.47 0.69
CA MET A 224 -2.93 -10.89 0.39
C MET A 224 -3.13 -11.73 1.64
N GLY A 225 -3.99 -12.75 1.58
CA GLY A 225 -4.26 -13.62 2.72
C GLY A 225 -4.74 -15.01 2.34
N VAL A 226 -4.42 -15.97 3.22
CA VAL A 226 -4.88 -17.37 3.14
C VAL A 226 -5.89 -17.62 4.25
N HIS A 227 -7.03 -18.21 3.89
CA HIS A 227 -8.04 -18.67 4.84
C HIS A 227 -7.39 -19.49 5.96
N ARG A 228 -7.68 -19.16 7.21
CA ARG A 228 -6.96 -19.71 8.37
C ARG A 228 -6.91 -21.24 8.42
N GLU A 229 -7.98 -21.90 8.01
CA GLU A 229 -8.07 -23.38 7.99
C GLU A 229 -7.31 -24.03 6.84
N HIS A 230 -6.84 -23.24 5.88
CA HIS A 230 -6.08 -23.70 4.71
C HIS A 230 -4.62 -23.30 4.72
N ARG A 231 -4.13 -22.67 5.81
CA ARG A 231 -2.71 -22.32 5.96
C ARG A 231 -1.82 -23.57 5.99
N GLY A 232 -0.55 -23.41 5.62
CA GLY A 232 0.43 -24.50 5.60
C GLY A 232 0.30 -25.49 4.41
N ARG A 233 -0.63 -25.25 3.47
CA ARG A 233 -0.90 -26.14 2.33
C ARG A 233 -0.39 -25.59 0.98
N GLY A 234 0.48 -24.56 0.99
CA GLY A 234 1.05 -23.98 -0.24
C GLY A 234 0.22 -22.90 -0.91
N TYR A 235 -1.02 -22.65 -0.50
CA TYR A 235 -1.91 -21.68 -1.15
C TYR A 235 -1.41 -20.23 -1.10
N GLY A 236 -0.63 -19.86 -0.07
CA GLY A 236 0.00 -18.56 0.00
C GLY A 236 1.01 -18.34 -1.12
N LYS A 237 1.87 -19.33 -1.39
CA LYS A 237 2.78 -19.32 -2.54
C LYS A 237 1.99 -19.25 -3.85
N ALA A 238 1.00 -20.13 -4.01
CA ALA A 238 0.20 -20.20 -5.24
C ALA A 238 -0.49 -18.87 -5.59
N VAL A 239 -1.19 -18.25 -4.63
CA VAL A 239 -1.87 -16.96 -4.86
C VAL A 239 -0.88 -15.82 -5.09
N THR A 240 0.31 -15.87 -4.48
CA THR A 240 1.39 -14.88 -4.72
C THR A 240 1.99 -15.02 -6.12
N VAL A 241 2.18 -16.25 -6.62
CA VAL A 241 2.59 -16.51 -8.01
C VAL A 241 1.54 -15.99 -8.98
N ALA A 242 0.25 -16.28 -8.72
CA ALA A 242 -0.85 -15.77 -9.54
C ALA A 242 -0.90 -14.22 -9.55
N ALA A 243 -0.62 -13.58 -8.41
CA ALA A 243 -0.52 -12.14 -8.29
C ALA A 243 0.59 -11.56 -9.18
N ALA A 244 1.77 -12.17 -9.16
CA ALA A 244 2.88 -11.79 -10.02
C ALA A 244 2.52 -11.95 -11.52
N ALA A 245 1.87 -13.05 -11.90
CA ALA A 245 1.40 -13.28 -13.27
C ALA A 245 0.38 -12.22 -13.71
N ALA A 246 -0.57 -11.86 -12.84
CA ALA A 246 -1.56 -10.83 -13.12
C ALA A 246 -0.93 -9.44 -13.30
N LEU A 247 0.02 -9.05 -12.43
CA LEU A 247 0.77 -7.79 -12.58
C LEU A 247 1.58 -7.75 -13.87
N ARG A 248 2.21 -8.87 -14.25
CA ARG A 248 2.90 -8.97 -15.53
C ARG A 248 1.94 -8.75 -16.71
N GLN A 249 0.74 -9.33 -16.68
CA GLN A 249 -0.30 -9.11 -17.70
C GLN A 249 -0.78 -7.66 -17.76
N LEU A 250 -0.77 -6.94 -16.62
CA LEU A 250 -1.05 -5.51 -16.55
C LEU A 250 0.12 -4.63 -16.99
N GLY A 251 1.25 -5.24 -17.42
CA GLY A 251 2.43 -4.54 -17.90
C GLY A 251 3.35 -4.00 -16.81
N SER A 252 3.16 -4.39 -15.54
CA SER A 252 4.04 -3.95 -14.45
C SER A 252 5.46 -4.51 -14.64
N SER A 253 6.48 -3.70 -14.30
CA SER A 253 7.90 -4.08 -14.36
C SER A 253 8.28 -5.08 -13.27
N SER A 254 7.69 -4.93 -12.09
CA SER A 254 7.90 -5.81 -10.94
C SER A 254 6.63 -5.94 -10.11
N ALA A 255 6.59 -6.95 -9.25
CA ALA A 255 5.60 -7.13 -8.20
C ALA A 255 6.23 -6.82 -6.85
N MET A 256 5.60 -5.96 -6.04
CA MET A 256 6.08 -5.55 -4.73
C MET A 256 5.08 -5.91 -3.63
N VAL A 257 5.61 -6.18 -2.45
CA VAL A 257 4.86 -6.35 -1.20
C VAL A 257 5.75 -5.93 -0.04
N CYS A 258 5.16 -5.39 1.03
CA CYS A 258 5.84 -5.11 2.28
C CYS A 258 5.12 -5.78 3.44
N THR A 259 5.87 -6.32 4.40
CA THR A 259 5.32 -7.01 5.57
C THR A 259 6.19 -6.76 6.79
N PRO A 260 5.65 -6.74 8.02
CA PRO A 260 6.48 -6.69 9.23
C PRO A 260 7.57 -7.77 9.18
N SER A 261 8.82 -7.41 9.51
CA SER A 261 9.94 -8.38 9.50
C SER A 261 9.73 -9.52 10.50
N SER A 262 8.97 -9.26 11.56
CA SER A 262 8.53 -10.25 12.54
C SER A 262 7.55 -11.30 11.98
N ASN A 263 6.85 -11.00 10.86
CA ASN A 263 5.98 -11.95 10.18
C ASN A 263 6.79 -12.89 9.27
N THR A 264 7.60 -13.75 9.89
CA THR A 264 8.52 -14.66 9.18
C THR A 264 7.80 -15.60 8.23
N GLY A 265 6.55 -15.98 8.53
CA GLY A 265 5.72 -16.82 7.68
C GLY A 265 5.34 -16.13 6.36
N ALA A 266 4.97 -14.85 6.41
CA ALA A 266 4.68 -14.07 5.21
C ALA A 266 5.96 -13.86 4.38
N VAL A 267 7.08 -13.47 5.02
CA VAL A 267 8.37 -13.30 4.36
C VAL A 267 8.81 -14.59 3.64
N ALA A 268 8.68 -15.75 4.30
CA ALA A 268 9.00 -17.05 3.70
C ALA A 268 8.06 -17.39 2.52
N THR A 269 6.77 -17.07 2.65
CA THR A 269 5.77 -17.28 1.59
C THR A 269 6.13 -16.49 0.34
N TYR A 270 6.38 -15.19 0.46
CA TYR A 270 6.78 -14.36 -0.68
C TYR A 270 8.12 -14.81 -1.28
N ALA A 271 9.11 -15.12 -0.45
CA ALA A 271 10.40 -15.62 -0.93
C ALA A 271 10.25 -16.94 -1.73
N SER A 272 9.39 -17.86 -1.27
CA SER A 272 9.09 -19.12 -1.97
C SER A 272 8.38 -18.92 -3.32
N ALA A 273 7.73 -17.76 -3.51
CA ALA A 273 7.09 -17.34 -4.75
C ALA A 273 8.04 -16.49 -5.64
N GLY A 274 9.35 -16.54 -5.42
CA GLY A 274 10.34 -15.87 -6.25
C GLY A 274 10.57 -14.37 -5.94
N PHE A 275 10.03 -13.86 -4.83
CA PHE A 275 10.31 -12.50 -4.40
C PHE A 275 11.64 -12.43 -3.65
N ARG A 276 12.47 -11.45 -3.99
CA ARG A 276 13.71 -11.12 -3.30
C ARG A 276 13.44 -10.13 -2.19
N ARG A 277 14.02 -10.35 -1.00
CA ARG A 277 14.04 -9.35 0.07
C ARG A 277 14.86 -8.13 -0.36
N LEU A 278 14.35 -6.95 -0.07
CA LEU A 278 15.08 -5.70 -0.15
C LEU A 278 15.56 -5.30 1.26
N PRO A 279 16.42 -4.28 1.39
CA PRO A 279 16.77 -3.74 2.70
C PRO A 279 15.54 -3.40 3.52
N GLU A 280 15.59 -3.72 4.81
CA GLU A 280 14.52 -3.37 5.73
C GLU A 280 14.32 -1.85 5.80
N ILE A 281 13.07 -1.45 5.93
CA ILE A 281 12.67 -0.06 6.15
C ILE A 281 12.06 0.08 7.55
N ARG A 282 12.09 1.29 8.07
CA ARG A 282 11.54 1.61 9.39
C ARG A 282 10.84 2.95 9.32
N ASP A 283 9.65 3.01 9.89
CA ASP A 283 8.88 4.23 10.05
C ASP A 283 9.46 5.10 11.16
N ARG A 284 9.07 6.37 11.18
CA ARG A 284 9.21 7.20 12.37
C ARG A 284 7.98 7.07 13.24
N TYR A 285 8.21 7.04 14.54
CA TYR A 285 7.20 6.76 15.52
C TYR A 285 7.30 7.71 16.70
N ARG A 286 6.14 8.20 17.16
CA ARG A 286 5.99 8.99 18.39
C ARG A 286 5.05 8.24 19.33
N ASP A 287 5.48 8.01 20.56
CA ASP A 287 4.61 7.48 21.61
C ASP A 287 3.82 8.61 22.31
N GLU A 288 2.82 8.24 23.08
CA GLU A 288 2.21 9.18 24.02
C GLU A 288 3.31 9.71 24.93
N LYS A 289 3.37 11.04 25.07
CA LYS A 289 4.42 11.69 25.87
C LYS A 289 4.65 10.93 27.17
N ARG A 290 5.89 10.53 27.39
CA ARG A 290 6.43 10.51 28.73
C ARG A 290 6.34 11.96 29.24
N GLY A 291 5.28 12.22 30.03
CA GLY A 291 5.08 13.50 30.73
C GLY A 291 6.18 13.78 31.74
#